data_2362a7ba32615ca5bf830b7e9ee83078
#
_entry.id   2362a7ba32615ca5bf830b7e9ee83078
#
_cell.length_a   1.000
_cell.length_b   1.000
_cell.length_c   1.000
_cell.angle_alpha   90.00
_cell.angle_beta   90.00
_cell.angle_gamma   90.00
#
_symmetry.space_group_name_H-M   'P 1'
#
loop_
_entity.id
_entity.type
_entity.pdbx_description
1 polymer ?
#
loop_
_entity_poly.entity_id
_entity_poly.type
_entity_poly.pdbx_seq_one_letter_code
_entity_poly.pdbx_strand_id
1 'polypeptide(L)'
;LIKRVYPLNDKTLNFKFYQNIENFIVEETPIKFSNSGNFLVLKVKKTNCDTWELVDRLSKFLGIYSNEITYAGLKDKRATTTQYITIPKKYSKEINKFKSKKIEILDIYLHNKKLNIGDLEANKFQINLNEVELNELFHIEKLLKIISKNGMPNYFGYQRFGKDIKENILKARELLFGKSNIKDKKLAKMLILAYQSSFFNAWLVQRLKLDTKSFKLLDGDIFFDIKNQRYFTSKTINEKILNDFKSGLITPTGLLPGRDVFKAKYKALKIEQKYDNSDIYEKGYRREAIVFPKNISCKYDKNTKVCSLDFVLPKGSYATVLIEFLANRNLS
;
A
#
# COMPACT_ATOMS: atom_id res chain seq x y z
N LEU A 1 -6.62 17.14 -7.14
CA LEU A 1 -6.06 15.81 -7.34
C LEU A 1 -5.90 15.55 -8.83
N ILE A 2 -4.79 14.92 -9.22
CA ILE A 2 -4.58 14.48 -10.59
C ILE A 2 -5.56 13.33 -10.90
N LYS A 3 -6.29 13.43 -12.00
CA LYS A 3 -7.11 12.32 -12.51
C LYS A 3 -6.18 11.16 -12.82
N ARG A 4 -6.37 10.02 -12.15
CA ARG A 4 -5.59 8.81 -12.40
C ARG A 4 -5.94 8.21 -13.75
N VAL A 5 -4.98 7.50 -14.33
CA VAL A 5 -5.12 6.79 -15.60
C VAL A 5 -4.95 5.31 -15.35
N TYR A 6 -5.87 4.51 -15.88
CA TYR A 6 -5.84 3.07 -15.79
C TYR A 6 -5.79 2.48 -17.20
N PRO A 7 -4.59 2.13 -17.70
CA PRO A 7 -4.44 1.51 -19.02
C PRO A 7 -5.29 0.26 -19.15
N LEU A 8 -5.76 -0.02 -20.37
CA LEU A 8 -6.58 -1.20 -20.70
C LEU A 8 -7.99 -1.23 -20.06
N ASN A 9 -8.37 -0.21 -19.32
CA ASN A 9 -9.72 -0.05 -18.81
C ASN A 9 -10.38 1.18 -19.45
N ASP A 10 -11.23 0.94 -20.43
CA ASP A 10 -11.98 1.94 -21.21
C ASP A 10 -13.43 2.13 -20.72
N LYS A 11 -13.88 1.26 -19.81
CA LYS A 11 -15.27 1.26 -19.33
C LYS A 11 -15.35 1.66 -17.86
N THR A 12 -16.25 2.59 -17.55
CA THR A 12 -16.62 2.91 -16.16
C THR A 12 -17.67 1.92 -15.66
N LEU A 13 -17.45 1.34 -14.49
CA LEU A 13 -18.38 0.43 -13.81
C LEU A 13 -19.07 1.14 -12.64
N ASN A 14 -20.32 0.76 -12.36
CA ASN A 14 -21.18 1.43 -11.38
C ASN A 14 -21.34 0.67 -10.06
N PHE A 15 -20.76 -0.52 -9.94
CA PHE A 15 -20.81 -1.28 -8.69
C PHE A 15 -20.49 -0.41 -7.47
N LYS A 16 -21.00 -0.78 -6.30
CA LYS A 16 -20.74 -0.05 -5.05
C LYS A 16 -19.61 -0.69 -4.26
N PHE A 17 -18.74 0.14 -3.72
CA PHE A 17 -17.70 -0.27 -2.79
C PHE A 17 -17.88 0.48 -1.48
N TYR A 18 -18.09 -0.28 -0.39
CA TYR A 18 -18.24 0.26 0.95
C TYR A 18 -17.07 -0.21 1.81
N GLN A 19 -16.20 0.72 2.19
CA GLN A 19 -15.11 0.41 3.12
C GLN A 19 -15.68 0.31 4.54
N ASN A 20 -16.06 -0.91 4.93
CA ASN A 20 -16.61 -1.25 6.25
C ASN A 20 -16.09 -2.62 6.70
N ILE A 21 -16.52 -3.05 7.88
CA ILE A 21 -16.02 -4.28 8.52
C ILE A 21 -16.41 -5.57 7.79
N GLU A 22 -17.45 -5.55 6.99
CA GLU A 22 -17.99 -6.71 6.27
C GLU A 22 -17.40 -6.82 4.87
N ASN A 23 -17.17 -5.68 4.22
CA ASN A 23 -16.76 -5.61 2.82
C ASN A 23 -15.26 -5.38 2.62
N PHE A 24 -14.51 -5.11 3.70
CA PHE A 24 -13.08 -4.83 3.61
C PHE A 24 -12.31 -5.60 4.69
N ILE A 25 -11.81 -6.77 4.31
CA ILE A 25 -11.06 -7.67 5.19
C ILE A 25 -9.61 -7.69 4.74
N VAL A 26 -8.68 -7.54 5.69
CA VAL A 26 -7.23 -7.50 5.41
C VAL A 26 -6.50 -8.41 6.38
N GLU A 27 -5.63 -9.26 5.84
CA GLU A 27 -4.73 -10.09 6.64
C GLU A 27 -3.28 -9.83 6.23
N GLU A 28 -2.43 -9.48 7.19
CA GLU A 28 -0.98 -9.41 6.97
C GLU A 28 -0.40 -10.80 6.70
N THR A 29 0.49 -10.89 5.73
CA THR A 29 1.42 -12.01 5.59
C THR A 29 2.70 -11.64 6.34
N PRO A 30 3.02 -12.32 7.45
CA PRO A 30 4.17 -11.96 8.28
C PRO A 30 5.49 -12.38 7.62
N ILE A 31 6.59 -11.81 8.10
CA ILE A 31 7.91 -12.37 7.92
C ILE A 31 8.04 -13.70 8.70
N LYS A 32 9.05 -14.50 8.40
CA LYS A 32 9.36 -15.71 9.16
C LYS A 32 9.84 -15.35 10.57
N PHE A 33 9.19 -15.92 11.60
CA PHE A 33 9.59 -15.74 12.99
C PHE A 33 10.67 -16.75 13.38
N SER A 34 11.51 -16.38 14.36
CA SER A 34 12.63 -17.21 14.81
C SER A 34 12.22 -18.38 15.72
N ASN A 35 10.97 -18.40 16.20
CA ASN A 35 10.42 -19.36 17.17
C ASN A 35 11.18 -19.40 18.51
N SER A 36 11.99 -18.38 18.78
CA SER A 36 12.78 -18.22 20.02
C SER A 36 13.02 -16.74 20.28
N GLY A 37 13.43 -16.38 21.50
CA GLY A 37 13.80 -15.03 21.86
C GLY A 37 12.94 -14.40 22.96
N ASN A 38 13.09 -13.08 23.12
CA ASN A 38 12.55 -12.30 24.23
C ASN A 38 11.29 -11.50 23.89
N PHE A 39 10.70 -11.72 22.72
CA PHE A 39 9.47 -11.06 22.30
C PHE A 39 8.40 -12.08 21.94
N LEU A 40 7.16 -11.75 22.28
CA LEU A 40 5.98 -12.42 21.78
C LEU A 40 5.50 -11.66 20.54
N VAL A 41 5.19 -12.39 19.47
CA VAL A 41 4.47 -11.87 18.32
C VAL A 41 3.03 -12.34 18.43
N LEU A 42 2.12 -11.42 18.58
CA LEU A 42 0.68 -11.70 18.66
C LEU A 42 0.07 -11.57 17.26
N LYS A 43 -0.59 -12.61 16.78
CA LYS A 43 -1.51 -12.53 15.63
C LYS A 43 -2.84 -11.99 16.13
N VAL A 44 -3.20 -10.78 15.75
CA VAL A 44 -4.36 -10.07 16.30
C VAL A 44 -5.35 -9.76 15.21
N LYS A 45 -6.58 -10.25 15.36
CA LYS A 45 -7.75 -9.83 14.58
C LYS A 45 -8.44 -8.69 15.29
N LYS A 46 -8.79 -7.65 14.56
CA LYS A 46 -9.54 -6.50 15.11
C LYS A 46 -10.62 -6.03 14.15
N THR A 47 -11.71 -5.54 14.68
CA THR A 47 -12.89 -5.09 13.95
C THR A 47 -13.27 -3.69 14.40
N ASN A 48 -13.45 -2.77 13.43
CA ASN A 48 -13.74 -1.35 13.70
C ASN A 48 -12.80 -0.73 14.76
N CYS A 49 -11.52 -1.03 14.61
CA CYS A 49 -10.44 -0.62 15.52
C CYS A 49 -9.18 -0.35 14.69
N ASP A 50 -8.54 0.79 14.84
CA ASP A 50 -7.25 1.06 14.18
C ASP A 50 -6.07 0.52 15.00
N THR A 51 -4.87 0.60 14.44
CA THR A 51 -3.65 0.10 15.11
C THR A 51 -3.33 0.92 16.37
N TRP A 52 -3.63 2.22 16.40
CA TRP A 52 -3.36 3.05 17.57
C TRP A 52 -4.28 2.69 18.73
N GLU A 53 -5.58 2.48 18.46
CA GLU A 53 -6.56 2.02 19.44
C GLU A 53 -6.19 0.64 20.00
N LEU A 54 -5.69 -0.27 19.12
CA LEU A 54 -5.18 -1.59 19.55
C LEU A 54 -4.01 -1.45 20.53
N VAL A 55 -3.01 -0.65 20.17
CA VAL A 55 -1.82 -0.41 21.00
C VAL A 55 -2.19 0.23 22.34
N ASP A 56 -3.06 1.24 22.34
CA ASP A 56 -3.52 1.90 23.56
C ASP A 56 -4.23 0.92 24.52
N ARG A 57 -5.15 0.08 23.99
CA ARG A 57 -5.87 -0.92 24.80
C ARG A 57 -4.93 -1.96 25.40
N LEU A 58 -3.97 -2.46 24.62
CA LEU A 58 -3.01 -3.44 25.11
C LEU A 58 -2.02 -2.83 26.11
N SER A 59 -1.55 -1.61 25.88
CA SER A 59 -0.64 -0.93 26.81
C SER A 59 -1.28 -0.68 28.17
N LYS A 60 -2.54 -0.24 28.18
CA LYS A 60 -3.34 -0.08 29.42
C LYS A 60 -3.58 -1.39 30.15
N PHE A 61 -3.91 -2.44 29.40
CA PHE A 61 -4.15 -3.76 29.98
C PHE A 61 -2.90 -4.37 30.62
N LEU A 62 -1.75 -4.24 29.94
CA LEU A 62 -0.48 -4.79 30.41
C LEU A 62 0.26 -3.86 31.40
N GLY A 63 -0.18 -2.62 31.60
CA GLY A 63 0.51 -1.63 32.43
C GLY A 63 1.88 -1.23 31.88
N ILE A 64 2.02 -1.12 30.54
CA ILE A 64 3.27 -0.80 29.86
C ILE A 64 3.16 0.43 28.98
N TYR A 65 4.28 1.01 28.61
CA TYR A 65 4.29 2.13 27.67
C TYR A 65 3.94 1.66 26.24
N SER A 66 3.19 2.47 25.51
CA SER A 66 2.77 2.17 24.13
C SER A 66 3.95 1.96 23.16
N ASN A 67 5.11 2.53 23.44
CA ASN A 67 6.34 2.33 22.64
C ASN A 67 7.02 0.96 22.88
N GLU A 68 6.60 0.21 23.89
CA GLU A 68 7.04 -1.18 24.10
C GLU A 68 6.29 -2.15 23.17
N ILE A 69 5.13 -1.73 22.64
CA ILE A 69 4.33 -2.48 21.68
C ILE A 69 4.70 -2.00 20.28
N THR A 70 5.17 -2.89 19.42
CA THR A 70 5.55 -2.55 18.05
C THR A 70 4.81 -3.41 17.03
N TYR A 71 4.75 -2.95 15.79
CA TYR A 71 3.94 -3.58 14.73
C TYR A 71 4.59 -3.36 13.36
N ALA A 72 4.24 -4.25 12.40
CA ALA A 72 4.79 -4.21 11.05
C ALA A 72 4.12 -3.16 10.14
N GLY A 73 2.86 -2.81 10.40
CA GLY A 73 2.13 -1.84 9.61
C GLY A 73 0.91 -1.27 10.31
N LEU A 74 0.43 -0.14 9.80
CA LEU A 74 -0.84 0.45 10.23
C LEU A 74 -1.99 -0.20 9.46
N LYS A 75 -3.11 -0.45 10.13
CA LYS A 75 -4.34 -0.99 9.55
C LYS A 75 -5.51 -0.06 9.83
N ASP A 76 -6.35 0.09 8.82
CA ASP A 76 -7.53 0.95 8.85
C ASP A 76 -8.53 0.57 9.93
N LYS A 77 -9.28 1.56 10.43
CA LYS A 77 -10.35 1.39 11.39
C LYS A 77 -11.60 0.76 10.77
N ARG A 78 -12.03 1.25 9.59
CA ARG A 78 -13.25 0.80 8.90
C ARG A 78 -13.00 -0.50 8.12
N ALA A 79 -12.59 -1.56 8.84
CA ALA A 79 -12.24 -2.86 8.26
C ALA A 79 -12.25 -3.93 9.34
N THR A 80 -12.29 -5.20 8.92
CA THR A 80 -11.84 -6.33 9.73
C THR A 80 -10.40 -6.64 9.33
N THR A 81 -9.45 -6.55 10.28
CA THR A 81 -8.04 -6.69 9.93
C THR A 81 -7.31 -7.65 10.87
N THR A 82 -6.44 -8.47 10.30
CA THR A 82 -5.49 -9.31 11.04
C THR A 82 -4.08 -8.77 10.84
N GLN A 83 -3.38 -8.47 11.93
CA GLN A 83 -2.02 -7.95 11.92
C GLN A 83 -1.15 -8.60 12.98
N TYR A 84 0.16 -8.39 12.89
CA TYR A 84 1.14 -8.89 13.85
C TYR A 84 1.74 -7.74 14.64
N ILE A 85 1.80 -7.92 15.97
CA ILE A 85 2.39 -6.95 16.89
C ILE A 85 3.34 -7.65 17.85
N THR A 86 4.33 -6.97 18.37
CA THR A 86 5.24 -7.52 19.36
C THR A 86 5.09 -6.85 20.72
N ILE A 87 5.18 -7.69 21.76
CA ILE A 87 5.29 -7.28 23.16
C ILE A 87 6.47 -8.03 23.83
N PRO A 88 7.02 -7.56 24.95
CA PRO A 88 8.04 -8.30 25.70
C PRO A 88 7.52 -9.64 26.22
N LYS A 89 8.33 -10.71 26.15
CA LYS A 89 7.98 -12.09 26.55
C LYS A 89 7.53 -12.20 28.01
N LYS A 90 8.01 -11.34 28.90
CA LYS A 90 7.66 -11.34 30.31
C LYS A 90 6.15 -11.24 30.57
N TYR A 91 5.37 -10.72 29.60
CA TYR A 91 3.90 -10.58 29.69
C TYR A 91 3.13 -11.79 29.15
N SER A 92 3.78 -12.94 28.97
CA SER A 92 3.16 -14.13 28.39
C SER A 92 1.96 -14.69 29.19
N LYS A 93 2.00 -14.57 30.51
CA LYS A 93 0.90 -15.01 31.37
C LYS A 93 -0.28 -14.03 31.36
N GLU A 94 0.02 -12.74 31.36
CA GLU A 94 -0.96 -11.66 31.41
C GLU A 94 -1.74 -11.57 30.10
N ILE A 95 -1.06 -11.64 28.96
CA ILE A 95 -1.70 -11.47 27.65
C ILE A 95 -2.76 -12.52 27.36
N ASN A 96 -2.63 -13.74 27.88
CA ASN A 96 -3.63 -14.79 27.73
C ASN A 96 -4.97 -14.47 28.44
N LYS A 97 -4.97 -13.49 29.36
CA LYS A 97 -6.17 -13.03 30.06
C LYS A 97 -6.85 -11.85 29.35
N PHE A 98 -6.24 -11.33 28.27
CA PHE A 98 -6.81 -10.20 27.55
C PHE A 98 -8.12 -10.57 26.88
N LYS A 99 -9.17 -9.76 27.12
CA LYS A 99 -10.50 -9.92 26.51
C LYS A 99 -11.00 -8.58 25.98
N SER A 100 -11.51 -8.57 24.76
CA SER A 100 -12.09 -7.37 24.14
C SER A 100 -13.13 -7.77 23.10
N LYS A 101 -14.23 -7.00 23.01
CA LYS A 101 -15.26 -7.21 21.97
C LYS A 101 -14.76 -6.89 20.54
N LYS A 102 -13.71 -6.07 20.41
CA LYS A 102 -13.18 -5.59 19.12
C LYS A 102 -11.86 -6.23 18.73
N ILE A 103 -11.17 -6.88 19.65
CA ILE A 103 -9.80 -7.37 19.49
C ILE A 103 -9.75 -8.81 19.97
N GLU A 104 -9.28 -9.69 19.12
CA GLU A 104 -9.10 -11.13 19.37
C GLU A 104 -7.63 -11.49 19.10
N ILE A 105 -6.98 -12.13 20.06
CA ILE A 105 -5.64 -12.71 19.88
C ILE A 105 -5.85 -14.11 19.32
N LEU A 106 -5.47 -14.32 18.06
CA LEU A 106 -5.66 -15.59 17.35
C LEU A 106 -4.54 -16.57 17.63
N ASP A 107 -3.30 -16.06 17.77
CA ASP A 107 -2.12 -16.90 17.94
C ASP A 107 -0.97 -16.10 18.57
N ILE A 108 0.01 -16.80 19.15
CA ILE A 108 1.18 -16.22 19.80
C ILE A 108 2.44 -16.98 19.37
N TYR A 109 3.43 -16.25 18.88
CA TYR A 109 4.73 -16.78 18.43
C TYR A 109 5.86 -16.17 19.25
N LEU A 110 7.03 -16.81 19.23
CA LEU A 110 8.26 -16.25 19.76
C LEU A 110 9.10 -15.62 18.66
N HIS A 111 9.75 -14.49 18.96
CA HIS A 111 10.70 -13.84 18.07
C HIS A 111 11.87 -13.22 18.84
N ASN A 112 13.02 -13.11 18.18
CA ASN A 112 14.24 -12.61 18.78
C ASN A 112 14.37 -11.07 18.73
N LYS A 113 13.52 -10.37 17.99
CA LYS A 113 13.52 -8.90 17.87
C LYS A 113 12.11 -8.33 17.82
N LYS A 114 11.99 -7.02 18.07
CA LYS A 114 10.74 -6.26 17.85
C LYS A 114 10.44 -6.18 16.36
N LEU A 115 9.16 -6.20 15.98
CA LEU A 115 8.74 -5.87 14.63
C LEU A 115 8.89 -4.36 14.39
N ASN A 116 9.40 -4.00 13.22
CA ASN A 116 9.48 -2.63 12.76
C ASN A 116 8.49 -2.40 11.62
N ILE A 117 8.16 -1.15 11.34
CA ILE A 117 7.34 -0.79 10.18
C ILE A 117 7.99 -1.36 8.91
N GLY A 118 7.22 -2.15 8.16
CA GLY A 118 7.68 -2.84 6.96
C GLY A 118 8.11 -4.30 7.16
N ASP A 119 8.14 -4.82 8.40
CA ASP A 119 8.44 -6.23 8.70
C ASP A 119 7.24 -7.14 8.39
N LEU A 120 6.69 -7.01 7.19
CA LEU A 120 5.67 -7.88 6.60
C LEU A 120 6.04 -8.17 5.15
N GLU A 121 5.58 -9.29 4.60
CA GLU A 121 5.81 -9.66 3.21
C GLU A 121 4.75 -9.05 2.29
N ALA A 122 3.48 -9.21 2.66
CA ALA A 122 2.34 -8.82 1.85
C ALA A 122 1.09 -8.57 2.71
N ASN A 123 0.02 -8.14 2.07
CA ASN A 123 -1.32 -8.12 2.64
C ASN A 123 -2.26 -8.91 1.73
N LYS A 124 -3.01 -9.84 2.31
CA LYS A 124 -4.13 -10.53 1.68
C LYS A 124 -5.39 -9.71 1.90
N PHE A 125 -6.15 -9.51 0.85
CA PHE A 125 -7.41 -8.77 0.86
C PHE A 125 -8.54 -9.68 0.45
N GLN A 126 -9.68 -9.51 1.16
CA GLN A 126 -10.98 -9.99 0.72
C GLN A 126 -11.91 -8.78 0.69
N ILE A 127 -12.43 -8.47 -0.50
CA ILE A 127 -13.22 -7.25 -0.72
C ILE A 127 -14.51 -7.61 -1.44
N ASN A 128 -15.64 -7.15 -0.90
CA ASN A 128 -16.94 -7.31 -1.53
C ASN A 128 -17.29 -6.05 -2.32
N LEU A 129 -17.57 -6.25 -3.60
CA LEU A 129 -18.20 -5.27 -4.48
C LEU A 129 -19.68 -5.56 -4.51
N ASN A 130 -20.49 -4.55 -4.24
CA ASN A 130 -21.95 -4.68 -4.14
C ASN A 130 -22.63 -4.14 -5.39
N GLU A 131 -23.87 -4.56 -5.65
CA GLU A 131 -24.67 -4.12 -6.79
C GLU A 131 -23.96 -4.36 -8.13
N VAL A 132 -23.25 -5.49 -8.26
CA VAL A 132 -22.53 -5.84 -9.49
C VAL A 132 -23.53 -6.49 -10.48
N GLU A 133 -23.72 -5.87 -11.64
CA GLU A 133 -24.53 -6.45 -12.72
C GLU A 133 -23.72 -7.48 -13.52
N LEU A 134 -24.40 -8.44 -14.18
CA LEU A 134 -23.71 -9.51 -14.93
C LEU A 134 -22.76 -8.99 -16.02
N ASN A 135 -23.15 -7.92 -16.72
CA ASN A 135 -22.28 -7.30 -17.72
C ASN A 135 -21.05 -6.64 -17.11
N GLU A 136 -21.13 -6.15 -15.87
CA GLU A 136 -19.99 -5.63 -15.10
C GLU A 136 -19.11 -6.77 -14.61
N LEU A 137 -19.70 -7.88 -14.16
CA LEU A 137 -18.96 -9.07 -13.73
C LEU A 137 -18.00 -9.56 -14.83
N PHE A 138 -18.51 -9.74 -16.07
CA PHE A 138 -17.67 -10.16 -17.20
C PHE A 138 -16.51 -9.18 -17.45
N HIS A 139 -16.78 -7.88 -17.28
CA HIS A 139 -15.72 -6.89 -17.44
C HIS A 139 -14.69 -6.91 -16.30
N ILE A 140 -15.16 -7.08 -15.05
CA ILE A 140 -14.29 -7.27 -13.87
C ILE A 140 -13.38 -8.49 -14.08
N GLU A 141 -13.94 -9.65 -14.47
CA GLU A 141 -13.14 -10.86 -14.71
C GLU A 141 -12.09 -10.67 -15.81
N LYS A 142 -12.46 -10.00 -16.90
CA LYS A 142 -11.51 -9.62 -17.96
C LYS A 142 -10.37 -8.76 -17.43
N LEU A 143 -10.70 -7.73 -16.65
CA LEU A 143 -9.70 -6.83 -16.07
C LEU A 143 -8.81 -7.54 -15.05
N LEU A 144 -9.34 -8.44 -14.22
CA LEU A 144 -8.55 -9.23 -13.28
C LEU A 144 -7.52 -10.10 -14.01
N LYS A 145 -7.87 -10.70 -15.15
CA LYS A 145 -6.92 -11.43 -16.01
C LYS A 145 -5.83 -10.51 -16.58
N ILE A 146 -6.20 -9.29 -16.99
CA ILE A 146 -5.25 -8.26 -17.46
C ILE A 146 -4.29 -7.86 -16.34
N ILE A 147 -4.82 -7.55 -15.15
CA ILE A 147 -4.03 -7.16 -13.96
C ILE A 147 -3.08 -8.29 -13.55
N SER A 148 -3.54 -9.53 -13.56
CA SER A 148 -2.71 -10.69 -13.23
C SER A 148 -1.50 -10.84 -14.17
N LYS A 149 -1.68 -10.53 -15.46
CA LYS A 149 -0.63 -10.63 -16.49
C LYS A 149 0.28 -9.41 -16.57
N ASN A 150 -0.31 -8.22 -16.55
CA ASN A 150 0.40 -6.97 -16.85
C ASN A 150 0.74 -6.15 -15.59
N GLY A 151 0.26 -6.58 -14.43
CA GLY A 151 0.30 -5.80 -13.21
C GLY A 151 -0.71 -4.64 -13.22
N MET A 152 -0.70 -3.87 -12.17
CA MET A 152 -1.51 -2.67 -12.02
C MET A 152 -0.67 -1.47 -11.60
N PRO A 153 -1.08 -0.23 -11.93
CA PRO A 153 -0.43 0.98 -11.45
C PRO A 153 -0.42 1.05 -9.92
N ASN A 154 0.75 1.28 -9.33
CA ASN A 154 0.94 1.32 -7.89
C ASN A 154 0.79 2.72 -7.31
N TYR A 155 -0.30 3.42 -7.63
CA TYR A 155 -0.60 4.72 -7.04
C TYR A 155 -0.64 4.68 -5.52
N PHE A 156 -0.29 5.78 -4.87
CA PHE A 156 -0.72 5.98 -3.49
C PHE A 156 -2.22 6.19 -3.45
N GLY A 157 -2.94 5.40 -2.66
CA GLY A 157 -4.38 5.53 -2.46
C GLY A 157 -4.76 6.83 -1.73
N TYR A 158 -6.04 7.17 -1.70
CA TYR A 158 -6.54 8.37 -1.02
C TYR A 158 -6.23 8.38 0.49
N GLN A 159 -6.15 7.21 1.11
CA GLN A 159 -5.80 7.06 2.53
C GLN A 159 -4.43 7.68 2.87
N ARG A 160 -3.51 7.75 1.89
CA ARG A 160 -2.20 8.36 2.05
C ARG A 160 -2.26 9.86 2.30
N PHE A 161 -3.30 10.50 1.80
CA PHE A 161 -3.44 11.97 1.79
C PHE A 161 -4.35 12.50 2.91
N GLY A 162 -5.03 11.60 3.65
CA GLY A 162 -6.01 11.97 4.65
C GLY A 162 -7.35 12.44 4.06
N LYS A 163 -8.24 12.94 4.90
CA LYS A 163 -9.60 13.33 4.48
C LYS A 163 -9.61 14.55 3.56
N ASP A 164 -8.87 15.59 3.93
CA ASP A 164 -8.77 16.82 3.15
C ASP A 164 -7.43 16.89 2.41
N ILE A 165 -7.43 16.32 1.22
CA ILE A 165 -6.21 16.13 0.44
C ILE A 165 -5.59 17.45 0.02
N LYS A 166 -6.42 18.43 -0.42
CA LYS A 166 -5.95 19.73 -0.88
C LYS A 166 -5.32 20.52 0.28
N GLU A 167 -6.00 20.56 1.40
CA GLU A 167 -5.53 21.25 2.61
C GLU A 167 -4.25 20.60 3.14
N ASN A 168 -4.18 19.27 3.20
CA ASN A 168 -2.99 18.57 3.68
C ASN A 168 -1.75 18.79 2.79
N ILE A 169 -1.94 18.86 1.47
CA ILE A 169 -0.85 19.22 0.54
C ILE A 169 -0.42 20.68 0.74
N LEU A 170 -1.35 21.60 0.94
CA LEU A 170 -1.05 23.00 1.21
C LEU A 170 -0.27 23.14 2.52
N LYS A 171 -0.75 22.55 3.61
CA LYS A 171 -0.05 22.52 4.91
C LYS A 171 1.36 21.95 4.80
N ALA A 172 1.55 20.89 4.02
CA ALA A 172 2.88 20.33 3.79
C ALA A 172 3.82 21.32 3.08
N ARG A 173 3.33 22.06 2.07
CA ARG A 173 4.10 23.10 1.41
C ARG A 173 4.48 24.24 2.37
N GLU A 174 3.51 24.75 3.13
CA GLU A 174 3.76 25.80 4.11
C GLU A 174 4.82 25.38 5.15
N LEU A 175 4.80 24.12 5.57
CA LEU A 175 5.79 23.53 6.47
C LEU A 175 7.19 23.50 5.85
N LEU A 176 7.29 23.07 4.61
CA LEU A 176 8.57 22.98 3.88
C LEU A 176 9.19 24.35 3.61
N PHE A 177 8.35 25.36 3.37
CA PHE A 177 8.80 26.75 3.17
C PHE A 177 8.92 27.57 4.47
N GLY A 178 8.79 26.94 5.64
CA GLY A 178 8.89 27.63 6.95
C GLY A 178 7.77 28.62 7.25
N LYS A 179 6.66 28.55 6.49
CA LYS A 179 5.49 29.44 6.67
C LYS A 179 4.53 28.96 7.75
N SER A 180 4.65 27.73 8.19
CA SER A 180 3.89 27.15 9.30
C SER A 180 4.77 26.27 10.17
N ASN A 181 4.36 26.10 11.44
CA ASN A 181 5.04 25.22 12.38
C ASN A 181 4.03 24.26 13.00
N ILE A 182 4.24 22.96 12.84
CA ILE A 182 3.40 21.91 13.42
C ILE A 182 4.19 21.24 14.55
N LYS A 183 3.73 21.44 15.80
CA LYS A 183 4.39 20.86 17.00
C LYS A 183 4.41 19.34 16.99
N ASP A 184 3.37 18.71 16.44
CA ASP A 184 3.31 17.25 16.29
C ASP A 184 4.21 16.79 15.14
N LYS A 185 5.40 16.30 15.49
CA LYS A 185 6.40 15.77 14.53
C LYS A 185 5.88 14.61 13.69
N LYS A 186 4.94 13.79 14.22
CA LYS A 186 4.36 12.67 13.49
C LYS A 186 3.41 13.18 12.40
N LEU A 187 2.57 14.15 12.74
CA LEU A 187 1.67 14.81 11.79
C LEU A 187 2.47 15.54 10.71
N ALA A 188 3.49 16.32 11.09
CA ALA A 188 4.37 17.02 10.16
C ALA A 188 5.00 16.05 9.16
N LYS A 189 5.58 14.94 9.64
CA LYS A 189 6.16 13.90 8.78
C LYS A 189 5.13 13.25 7.86
N MET A 190 3.91 13.00 8.35
CA MET A 190 2.83 12.42 7.54
C MET A 190 2.43 13.35 6.39
N LEU A 191 2.32 14.65 6.64
CA LEU A 191 1.99 15.65 5.63
C LEU A 191 3.07 15.76 4.55
N ILE A 192 4.35 15.81 4.95
CA ILE A 192 5.48 15.85 4.00
C ILE A 192 5.50 14.58 3.13
N LEU A 193 5.32 13.42 3.74
CA LEU A 193 5.25 12.16 3.00
C LEU A 193 4.05 12.10 2.04
N ALA A 194 2.90 12.68 2.40
CA ALA A 194 1.75 12.81 1.50
C ALA A 194 2.08 13.72 0.31
N TYR A 195 2.76 14.85 0.57
CA TYR A 195 3.22 15.76 -0.47
C TYR A 195 4.19 15.08 -1.45
N GLN A 196 5.23 14.39 -0.97
CA GLN A 196 6.13 13.61 -1.81
C GLN A 196 5.37 12.55 -2.65
N SER A 197 4.36 11.90 -2.04
CA SER A 197 3.52 10.90 -2.72
C SER A 197 2.69 11.49 -3.86
N SER A 198 2.32 12.77 -3.79
CA SER A 198 1.59 13.45 -4.86
C SER A 198 2.44 13.61 -6.14
N PHE A 199 3.73 13.86 -6.02
CA PHE A 199 4.66 13.91 -7.16
C PHE A 199 4.81 12.55 -7.83
N PHE A 200 4.94 11.48 -7.04
CA PHE A 200 4.95 10.13 -7.59
C PHE A 200 3.68 9.81 -8.37
N ASN A 201 2.50 10.11 -7.81
CA ASN A 201 1.22 9.86 -8.50
C ASN A 201 1.15 10.67 -9.81
N ALA A 202 1.63 11.91 -9.81
CA ALA A 202 1.67 12.76 -10.99
C ALA A 202 2.62 12.22 -12.07
N TRP A 203 3.81 11.79 -11.67
CA TRP A 203 4.76 11.12 -12.52
C TRP A 203 4.18 9.84 -13.14
N LEU A 204 3.53 9.01 -12.32
CA LEU A 204 2.96 7.75 -12.77
C LEU A 204 1.85 7.96 -13.81
N VAL A 205 0.98 8.96 -13.62
CA VAL A 205 -0.02 9.34 -14.64
C VAL A 205 0.66 9.69 -15.97
N GLN A 206 1.74 10.48 -15.93
CA GLN A 206 2.46 10.86 -17.16
C GLN A 206 3.12 9.65 -17.84
N ARG A 207 3.67 8.72 -17.06
CA ARG A 207 4.27 7.50 -17.58
C ARG A 207 3.25 6.57 -18.24
N LEU A 208 2.06 6.43 -17.64
CA LEU A 208 0.98 5.59 -18.16
C LEU A 208 0.32 6.17 -19.42
N LYS A 209 0.43 7.47 -19.67
CA LYS A 209 -0.04 8.10 -20.92
C LYS A 209 0.87 7.85 -22.12
N LEU A 210 2.08 7.33 -21.92
CA LEU A 210 3.01 7.02 -23.02
C LEU A 210 2.56 5.81 -23.86
N ASP A 211 1.80 4.91 -23.26
CA ASP A 211 1.22 3.74 -23.92
C ASP A 211 -0.04 3.31 -23.16
N THR A 212 -1.14 3.26 -23.87
CA THR A 212 -2.45 2.87 -23.29
C THR A 212 -2.62 1.36 -23.14
N LYS A 213 -1.72 0.55 -23.71
CA LYS A 213 -1.79 -0.91 -23.70
C LYS A 213 -0.86 -1.55 -22.67
N SER A 214 0.20 -0.84 -22.28
CA SER A 214 1.20 -1.37 -21.35
C SER A 214 1.98 -0.24 -20.67
N PHE A 215 2.74 -0.56 -19.63
CA PHE A 215 3.71 0.40 -19.08
C PHE A 215 4.95 0.41 -19.97
N LYS A 216 5.17 1.51 -20.68
CA LYS A 216 6.33 1.69 -21.58
C LYS A 216 7.60 1.90 -20.77
N LEU A 217 8.56 0.96 -20.85
CA LEU A 217 9.90 1.11 -20.30
C LEU A 217 10.71 2.12 -21.12
N LEU A 218 11.55 2.89 -20.45
CA LEU A 218 12.41 3.91 -21.07
C LEU A 218 13.88 3.69 -20.73
N ASP A 219 14.76 4.02 -21.66
CA ASP A 219 16.19 4.07 -21.40
C ASP A 219 16.48 4.96 -20.20
N GLY A 220 17.22 4.45 -19.22
CA GLY A 220 17.53 5.14 -17.98
C GLY A 220 16.50 5.02 -16.86
N ASP A 221 15.44 4.22 -17.05
CA ASP A 221 14.56 3.86 -15.94
C ASP A 221 15.36 3.21 -14.79
N ILE A 222 14.92 3.49 -13.58
CA ILE A 222 15.41 2.78 -12.41
C ILE A 222 14.45 1.64 -12.11
N PHE A 223 15.01 0.45 -12.09
CA PHE A 223 14.30 -0.78 -11.78
C PHE A 223 14.56 -1.22 -10.36
N PHE A 224 13.58 -1.86 -9.75
CA PHE A 224 13.71 -2.60 -8.51
C PHE A 224 13.71 -4.11 -8.83
N ASP A 225 14.79 -4.80 -8.46
CA ASP A 225 14.90 -6.26 -8.52
C ASP A 225 14.21 -6.84 -7.28
N ILE A 226 13.09 -7.50 -7.49
CA ILE A 226 12.22 -7.97 -6.42
C ILE A 226 12.88 -9.09 -5.60
N LYS A 227 13.65 -9.97 -6.26
CA LYS A 227 14.34 -11.07 -5.59
C LYS A 227 15.53 -10.58 -4.76
N ASN A 228 16.36 -9.72 -5.34
CA ASN A 228 17.61 -9.28 -4.73
C ASN A 228 17.45 -7.99 -3.91
N GLN A 229 16.25 -7.40 -3.88
CA GLN A 229 15.90 -6.18 -3.10
C GLN A 229 16.87 -5.01 -3.37
N ARG A 230 17.22 -4.78 -4.64
CA ARG A 230 18.16 -3.73 -5.04
C ARG A 230 17.67 -2.92 -6.22
N TYR A 231 18.11 -1.67 -6.28
CA TYR A 231 17.86 -0.78 -7.42
C TYR A 231 19.00 -0.87 -8.43
N PHE A 232 18.64 -0.78 -9.71
CA PHE A 232 19.60 -0.66 -10.81
C PHE A 232 19.01 0.18 -11.94
N THR A 233 19.86 0.65 -12.86
CA THR A 233 19.42 1.34 -14.07
C THR A 233 20.03 0.68 -15.30
N SER A 234 19.35 0.79 -16.44
CA SER A 234 19.86 0.33 -17.71
C SER A 234 19.95 1.48 -18.70
N LYS A 235 21.07 1.53 -19.42
CA LYS A 235 21.28 2.53 -20.48
C LYS A 235 20.33 2.32 -21.65
N THR A 236 20.00 1.05 -21.97
CA THR A 236 19.10 0.65 -23.06
C THR A 236 18.14 -0.43 -22.58
N ILE A 237 16.92 -0.39 -23.09
CA ILE A 237 15.93 -1.45 -22.81
C ILE A 237 16.14 -2.58 -23.83
N ASN A 238 16.63 -3.71 -23.36
CA ASN A 238 16.84 -4.92 -24.14
C ASN A 238 15.76 -5.99 -23.86
N GLU A 239 15.79 -7.09 -24.62
CA GLU A 239 14.83 -8.19 -24.47
C GLU A 239 14.82 -8.81 -23.06
N LYS A 240 15.99 -8.94 -22.42
CA LYS A 240 16.08 -9.49 -21.07
C LYS A 240 15.29 -8.63 -20.08
N ILE A 241 15.49 -7.30 -20.10
CA ILE A 241 14.75 -6.36 -19.22
C ILE A 241 13.25 -6.42 -19.49
N LEU A 242 12.84 -6.49 -20.78
CA LEU A 242 11.43 -6.63 -21.14
C LEU A 242 10.82 -7.93 -20.61
N ASN A 243 11.53 -9.05 -20.70
CA ASN A 243 11.07 -10.36 -20.22
C ASN A 243 11.04 -10.41 -18.70
N ASP A 244 12.06 -9.90 -18.00
CA ASP A 244 12.12 -9.82 -16.54
C ASP A 244 10.97 -8.94 -15.99
N PHE A 245 10.65 -7.83 -16.66
CA PHE A 245 9.50 -6.99 -16.31
C PHE A 245 8.16 -7.71 -16.53
N LYS A 246 7.94 -8.33 -17.69
CA LYS A 246 6.73 -9.10 -18.00
C LYS A 246 6.51 -10.25 -17.03
N SER A 247 7.59 -10.85 -16.54
CA SER A 247 7.57 -11.94 -15.56
C SER A 247 7.44 -11.45 -14.12
N GLY A 248 7.40 -10.13 -13.90
CA GLY A 248 7.31 -9.55 -12.55
C GLY A 248 8.54 -9.77 -11.68
N LEU A 249 9.71 -10.06 -12.29
CA LEU A 249 10.99 -10.19 -11.56
C LEU A 249 11.61 -8.84 -11.23
N ILE A 250 11.36 -7.86 -12.09
CA ILE A 250 11.74 -6.46 -11.89
C ILE A 250 10.54 -5.55 -12.11
N THR A 251 10.59 -4.36 -11.54
CA THR A 251 9.57 -3.32 -11.80
C THR A 251 10.25 -1.95 -11.95
N PRO A 252 9.79 -1.10 -12.90
CA PRO A 252 10.25 0.28 -12.97
C PRO A 252 9.78 1.03 -11.72
N THR A 253 10.55 2.04 -11.31
CA THR A 253 10.25 2.84 -10.12
C THR A 253 10.18 4.32 -10.45
N GLY A 254 9.35 5.03 -9.68
CA GLY A 254 9.25 6.48 -9.72
C GLY A 254 9.80 7.13 -8.47
N LEU A 255 10.10 8.41 -8.61
CA LEU A 255 10.66 9.28 -7.59
C LEU A 255 9.60 9.74 -6.59
N LEU A 256 9.91 9.67 -5.30
CA LEU A 256 9.38 10.56 -4.27
C LEU A 256 10.48 11.59 -4.00
N PRO A 257 10.30 12.86 -4.40
CA PRO A 257 11.39 13.84 -4.37
C PRO A 257 11.91 14.09 -2.95
N GLY A 258 13.20 14.40 -2.85
CA GLY A 258 13.89 14.67 -1.60
C GLY A 258 15.37 14.38 -1.72
N ARG A 259 16.11 14.52 -0.60
CA ARG A 259 17.56 14.29 -0.57
C ARG A 259 17.91 12.81 -0.77
N ASP A 260 19.11 12.57 -1.28
CA ASP A 260 19.75 11.25 -1.34
C ASP A 260 18.97 10.19 -2.15
N VAL A 261 18.09 10.63 -3.07
CA VAL A 261 17.32 9.70 -3.90
C VAL A 261 18.07 9.38 -5.19
N PHE A 262 18.11 8.11 -5.55
CA PHE A 262 18.67 7.64 -6.82
C PHE A 262 17.80 8.10 -7.99
N LYS A 263 18.34 8.93 -8.91
CA LYS A 263 17.59 9.56 -10.00
C LYS A 263 17.72 8.79 -11.31
N ALA A 264 16.66 8.84 -12.10
CA ALA A 264 16.63 8.29 -13.46
C ALA A 264 17.70 8.94 -14.38
N LYS A 265 17.96 8.32 -15.51
CA LYS A 265 18.93 8.80 -16.53
C LYS A 265 18.26 8.88 -17.91
N TYR A 266 18.94 9.43 -18.87
CA TYR A 266 18.58 9.46 -20.30
C TYR A 266 17.12 9.88 -20.55
N LYS A 267 16.35 9.07 -21.31
CA LYS A 267 14.96 9.39 -21.67
C LYS A 267 14.04 9.43 -20.46
N ALA A 268 14.25 8.55 -19.48
CA ALA A 268 13.46 8.52 -18.26
C ALA A 268 13.65 9.78 -17.41
N LEU A 269 14.88 10.33 -17.35
CA LEU A 269 15.18 11.59 -16.63
C LEU A 269 14.36 12.76 -17.17
N LYS A 270 14.18 12.87 -18.50
CA LYS A 270 13.42 13.98 -19.12
C LYS A 270 11.98 14.09 -18.60
N ILE A 271 11.42 12.97 -18.15
CA ILE A 271 10.09 12.94 -17.53
C ILE A 271 10.21 13.14 -16.02
N GLU A 272 11.11 12.40 -15.37
CA GLU A 272 11.23 12.38 -13.91
C GLU A 272 11.59 13.76 -13.33
N GLN A 273 12.48 14.50 -13.98
CA GLN A 273 12.92 15.83 -13.52
C GLN A 273 11.78 16.85 -13.35
N LYS A 274 10.65 16.67 -14.06
CA LYS A 274 9.46 17.53 -13.91
C LYS A 274 8.73 17.30 -12.58
N TYR A 275 9.00 16.21 -11.94
CA TYR A 275 8.40 15.77 -10.67
C TYR A 275 9.43 15.69 -9.55
N ASP A 276 10.67 16.10 -9.82
CA ASP A 276 11.68 16.31 -8.79
C ASP A 276 11.49 17.70 -8.17
N ASN A 277 11.68 17.81 -6.89
CA ASN A 277 11.52 19.06 -6.15
C ASN A 277 12.67 19.22 -5.16
N SER A 278 13.59 20.12 -5.48
CA SER A 278 14.77 20.45 -4.67
C SER A 278 14.44 21.12 -3.34
N ASP A 279 13.24 21.69 -3.18
CA ASP A 279 12.81 22.37 -1.94
C ASP A 279 12.46 21.38 -0.83
N ILE A 280 12.39 20.07 -1.16
CA ILE A 280 12.11 19.03 -0.19
C ILE A 280 13.42 18.54 0.45
N TYR A 281 13.71 19.03 1.64
CA TYR A 281 14.91 18.63 2.42
C TYR A 281 14.79 17.28 3.13
N GLU A 282 13.60 16.69 3.18
CA GLU A 282 13.41 15.34 3.69
C GLU A 282 14.04 14.30 2.76
N LYS A 283 14.33 13.11 3.30
CA LYS A 283 14.88 12.01 2.51
C LYS A 283 13.92 11.63 1.37
N GLY A 284 14.46 11.50 0.17
CA GLY A 284 13.73 11.00 -0.98
C GLY A 284 13.69 9.46 -1.01
N TYR A 285 12.77 8.90 -1.79
CA TYR A 285 12.57 7.46 -1.92
C TYR A 285 12.26 7.08 -3.36
N ARG A 286 12.35 5.79 -3.63
CA ARG A 286 11.83 5.18 -4.88
C ARG A 286 10.61 4.33 -4.52
N ARG A 287 9.64 4.28 -5.45
CA ARG A 287 8.46 3.43 -5.35
C ARG A 287 8.23 2.69 -6.67
N GLU A 288 7.89 1.44 -6.57
CA GLU A 288 7.50 0.61 -7.70
C GLU A 288 6.32 1.25 -8.44
N ALA A 289 6.44 1.37 -9.78
CA ALA A 289 5.39 1.95 -10.63
C ALA A 289 4.25 0.96 -10.88
N ILE A 290 4.62 -0.31 -11.06
CA ILE A 290 3.70 -1.40 -11.36
C ILE A 290 3.89 -2.48 -10.29
N VAL A 291 2.78 -3.03 -9.82
CA VAL A 291 2.76 -4.18 -8.92
C VAL A 291 1.90 -5.29 -9.51
N PHE A 292 2.28 -6.52 -9.21
CA PHE A 292 1.60 -7.73 -9.69
C PHE A 292 0.84 -8.36 -8.52
N PRO A 293 -0.50 -8.18 -8.46
CA PRO A 293 -1.30 -8.88 -7.47
C PRO A 293 -1.22 -10.39 -7.67
N LYS A 294 -1.18 -11.14 -6.57
CA LYS A 294 -1.10 -12.60 -6.59
C LYS A 294 -2.39 -13.21 -6.07
N ASN A 295 -2.62 -14.48 -6.41
CA ASN A 295 -3.74 -15.29 -5.91
C ASN A 295 -5.09 -14.59 -6.10
N ILE A 296 -5.29 -13.99 -7.29
CA ILE A 296 -6.53 -13.28 -7.62
C ILE A 296 -7.63 -14.30 -7.85
N SER A 297 -8.74 -14.15 -7.14
CA SER A 297 -9.97 -14.89 -7.41
C SER A 297 -11.19 -13.97 -7.28
N CYS A 298 -12.26 -14.31 -7.99
CA CYS A 298 -13.54 -13.64 -7.96
C CYS A 298 -14.64 -14.67 -7.78
N LYS A 299 -15.53 -14.44 -6.81
CA LYS A 299 -16.72 -15.27 -6.58
C LYS A 299 -17.94 -14.34 -6.64
N TYR A 300 -18.94 -14.72 -7.42
CA TYR A 300 -20.14 -13.92 -7.60
C TYR A 300 -21.37 -14.65 -7.05
N ASP A 301 -22.11 -13.96 -6.20
CA ASP A 301 -23.44 -14.39 -5.77
C ASP A 301 -24.51 -13.61 -6.57
N LYS A 302 -25.22 -14.34 -7.42
CA LYS A 302 -26.26 -13.79 -8.30
C LYS A 302 -27.46 -13.25 -7.51
N ASN A 303 -27.78 -13.85 -6.36
CA ASN A 303 -28.95 -13.45 -5.57
C ASN A 303 -28.72 -12.12 -4.86
N THR A 304 -27.52 -11.92 -4.30
CA THR A 304 -27.14 -10.69 -3.60
C THR A 304 -26.46 -9.66 -4.50
N LYS A 305 -26.12 -10.03 -5.75
CA LYS A 305 -25.30 -9.22 -6.67
C LYS A 305 -23.96 -8.77 -6.08
N VAL A 306 -23.37 -9.61 -5.24
CA VAL A 306 -22.07 -9.36 -4.61
C VAL A 306 -20.98 -10.11 -5.35
N CYS A 307 -19.93 -9.40 -5.74
CA CYS A 307 -18.69 -9.97 -6.25
C CYS A 307 -17.61 -9.89 -5.16
N SER A 308 -17.24 -11.02 -4.60
CA SER A 308 -16.17 -11.14 -3.59
C SER A 308 -14.84 -11.38 -4.29
N LEU A 309 -13.89 -10.47 -4.07
CA LEU A 309 -12.54 -10.51 -4.60
C LEU A 309 -11.56 -10.95 -3.52
N ASP A 310 -10.75 -11.96 -3.80
CA ASP A 310 -9.57 -12.29 -3.00
C ASP A 310 -8.31 -11.99 -3.82
N PHE A 311 -7.31 -11.38 -3.20
CA PHE A 311 -6.01 -11.12 -3.81
C PHE A 311 -4.94 -10.76 -2.78
N VAL A 312 -3.68 -10.87 -3.18
CA VAL A 312 -2.53 -10.49 -2.35
C VAL A 312 -1.77 -9.35 -3.03
N LEU A 313 -1.50 -8.30 -2.28
CA LEU A 313 -0.64 -7.20 -2.72
C LEU A 313 0.65 -7.14 -1.90
N PRO A 314 1.78 -6.74 -2.51
CA PRO A 314 2.99 -6.46 -1.77
C PRO A 314 2.78 -5.32 -0.77
N LYS A 315 3.62 -5.27 0.26
CA LYS A 315 3.59 -4.18 1.24
C LYS A 315 3.67 -2.80 0.57
N GLY A 316 2.96 -1.83 1.13
CA GLY A 316 2.92 -0.46 0.60
C GLY A 316 1.96 -0.23 -0.57
N SER A 317 1.33 -1.28 -1.12
CA SER A 317 0.31 -1.16 -2.15
C SER A 317 -1.09 -1.00 -1.55
N TYR A 318 -2.00 -0.38 -2.30
CA TYR A 318 -3.34 -0.02 -1.85
C TYR A 318 -4.40 -0.81 -2.59
N ALA A 319 -5.19 -1.59 -1.86
CA ALA A 319 -6.29 -2.35 -2.43
C ALA A 319 -7.35 -1.45 -3.08
N THR A 320 -7.59 -0.27 -2.50
CA THR A 320 -8.51 0.74 -3.09
C THR A 320 -8.08 1.19 -4.48
N VAL A 321 -6.79 1.16 -4.81
CA VAL A 321 -6.29 1.46 -6.17
C VAL A 321 -6.67 0.35 -7.15
N LEU A 322 -6.66 -0.92 -6.72
CA LEU A 322 -7.18 -2.02 -7.56
C LEU A 322 -8.68 -1.85 -7.81
N ILE A 323 -9.46 -1.49 -6.79
CA ILE A 323 -10.90 -1.26 -6.94
C ILE A 323 -11.17 -0.06 -7.86
N GLU A 324 -10.41 1.05 -7.71
CA GLU A 324 -10.49 2.19 -8.65
C GLU A 324 -10.11 1.80 -10.08
N PHE A 325 -9.11 0.90 -10.25
CA PHE A 325 -8.77 0.38 -11.56
C PHE A 325 -9.96 -0.36 -12.19
N LEU A 326 -10.61 -1.25 -11.43
CA LEU A 326 -11.80 -1.98 -11.91
C LEU A 326 -12.97 -1.03 -12.22
N ALA A 327 -13.20 -0.04 -11.37
CA ALA A 327 -14.27 0.93 -11.52
C ALA A 327 -14.03 1.96 -12.63
N ASN A 328 -12.78 2.22 -13.01
CA ASN A 328 -12.33 3.32 -13.86
C ASN A 328 -12.91 4.68 -13.44
N ARG A 329 -13.05 4.89 -12.15
CA ARG A 329 -13.51 6.14 -11.53
C ARG A 329 -12.91 6.31 -10.14
N ASN A 330 -12.93 7.54 -9.65
CA ASN A 330 -12.52 7.85 -8.28
C ASN A 330 -13.56 7.29 -7.29
N LEU A 331 -13.08 6.67 -6.22
CA LEU A 331 -13.89 6.08 -5.13
C LEU A 331 -13.74 6.88 -3.81
N SER A 332 -12.96 7.98 -3.82
CA SER A 332 -12.78 8.86 -2.65
C SER A 332 -13.83 9.95 -2.60
#